data_b925285371e259ed4ccf9082c76baea8
#
_entry.id   b925285371e259ed4ccf9082c76baea8
#
_cell.length_a   1.000
_cell.length_b   1.000
_cell.length_c   1.000
_cell.angle_alpha   90.00
_cell.angle_beta   90.00
_cell.angle_gamma   90.00
#
_symmetry.space_group_name_H-M   'P 1'
#
loop_
_entity.id
_entity.type
_entity.pdbx_description
1 polymer ?
#
loop_
_entity_poly.entity_id
_entity_poly.type
_entity_poly.pdbx_seq_one_letter_code
_entity_poly.pdbx_strand_id
1 'polypeptide(L)'
;LATANEKLGEQLNKAMLDVAHAEKSATKASAALTSAQQTLSSARRALATSLAMQYKSATFGRTVSLFASASGQSYLDRVQTLNRLAAHQGEVAQVAAGAAAAVQASRQRAQLAVARADARKAAVQQQRAALQSRIRKYQSTLATLTASARSAYYGSSNATPAEISLAASSYTIGASQADIIAVRTALAQVGKPYVWAAAGPDAFDCSGLTMVGWQAAGVQLPHLASGQQSM
;
A
#
# COMPACT_ATOMS: atom_id res chain seq x y z
N LEU A 1 30.20 -6.95 -13.59
CA LEU A 1 28.90 -7.17 -14.26
C LEU A 1 27.86 -7.80 -13.32
N ALA A 2 28.24 -8.82 -12.53
CA ALA A 2 27.35 -9.44 -11.54
C ALA A 2 26.84 -8.41 -10.52
N THR A 3 27.72 -7.66 -9.89
CA THR A 3 27.39 -6.61 -8.90
C THR A 3 26.49 -5.50 -9.45
N ALA A 4 26.60 -5.17 -10.75
CA ALA A 4 25.72 -4.18 -11.38
C ALA A 4 24.29 -4.71 -11.58
N ASN A 5 24.13 -5.99 -11.85
CA ASN A 5 22.83 -6.65 -11.99
C ASN A 5 22.16 -6.87 -10.65
N GLU A 6 22.93 -7.22 -9.61
CA GLU A 6 22.45 -7.33 -8.24
C GLU A 6 21.92 -5.99 -7.74
N LYS A 7 22.67 -4.90 -7.93
CA LYS A 7 22.25 -3.54 -7.56
C LYS A 7 20.95 -3.12 -8.29
N LEU A 8 20.81 -3.49 -9.56
CA LEU A 8 19.61 -3.18 -10.34
C LEU A 8 18.42 -4.03 -9.85
N GLY A 9 18.66 -5.28 -9.47
CA GLY A 9 17.67 -6.16 -8.86
C GLY A 9 17.15 -5.59 -7.53
N GLU A 10 18.04 -5.14 -6.67
CA GLU A 10 17.73 -4.45 -5.43
C GLU A 10 16.85 -3.21 -5.65
N GLN A 11 17.24 -2.36 -6.60
CA GLN A 11 16.48 -1.16 -6.93
C GLN A 11 15.05 -1.49 -7.39
N LEU A 12 14.89 -2.56 -8.15
CA LEU A 12 13.58 -2.98 -8.62
C LEU A 12 12.74 -3.58 -7.48
N ASN A 13 13.32 -4.39 -6.59
CA ASN A 13 12.64 -4.90 -5.42
C ASN A 13 12.16 -3.77 -4.51
N LYS A 14 13.01 -2.77 -4.26
CA LYS A 14 12.63 -1.55 -3.54
C LYS A 14 11.48 -0.82 -4.22
N ALA A 15 11.56 -0.66 -5.54
CA ALA A 15 10.50 -0.01 -6.31
C ALA A 15 9.17 -0.79 -6.27
N MET A 16 9.21 -2.12 -6.20
CA MET A 16 8.02 -2.97 -5.99
C MET A 16 7.39 -2.76 -4.61
N LEU A 17 8.19 -2.66 -3.55
CA LEU A 17 7.70 -2.31 -2.22
C LEU A 17 7.06 -0.91 -2.22
N ASP A 18 7.66 0.05 -2.89
CA ASP A 18 7.12 1.40 -3.04
C ASP A 18 5.77 1.41 -3.78
N VAL A 19 5.57 0.52 -4.77
CA VAL A 19 4.27 0.32 -5.43
C VAL A 19 3.25 -0.21 -4.44
N ALA A 20 3.57 -1.25 -3.68
CA ALA A 20 2.66 -1.83 -2.69
C ALA A 20 2.24 -0.79 -1.63
N HIS A 21 3.16 0.04 -1.16
CA HIS A 21 2.87 1.15 -0.26
C HIS A 21 1.96 2.21 -0.90
N ALA A 22 2.19 2.56 -2.17
CA ALA A 22 1.37 3.52 -2.90
C ALA A 22 -0.05 3.00 -3.13
N GLU A 23 -0.22 1.72 -3.48
CA GLU A 23 -1.52 1.06 -3.63
C GLU A 23 -2.31 1.04 -2.31
N LYS A 24 -1.65 0.69 -1.20
CA LYS A 24 -2.26 0.75 0.13
C LYS A 24 -2.71 2.16 0.49
N SER A 25 -1.92 3.19 0.14
CA SER A 25 -2.28 4.59 0.30
C SER A 25 -3.48 5.00 -0.55
N ALA A 26 -3.55 4.54 -1.80
CA ALA A 26 -4.67 4.80 -2.71
C ALA A 26 -5.96 4.16 -2.19
N THR A 27 -5.91 2.91 -1.74
CA THR A 27 -7.04 2.23 -1.12
C THR A 27 -7.55 2.97 0.12
N LYS A 28 -6.64 3.40 1.00
CA LYS A 28 -6.99 4.19 2.20
C LYS A 28 -7.63 5.54 1.83
N ALA A 29 -7.12 6.23 0.83
CA ALA A 29 -7.66 7.50 0.36
C ALA A 29 -9.05 7.33 -0.28
N SER A 30 -9.28 6.24 -1.02
CA SER A 30 -10.59 5.90 -1.59
C SER A 30 -11.62 5.56 -0.51
N ALA A 31 -11.24 4.83 0.53
CA ALA A 31 -12.10 4.55 1.68
C ALA A 31 -12.48 5.84 2.43
N ALA A 32 -11.54 6.78 2.60
CA ALA A 32 -11.81 8.08 3.20
C ALA A 32 -12.78 8.92 2.36
N LEU A 33 -12.71 8.85 1.03
CA LEU A 33 -13.67 9.49 0.15
C LEU A 33 -15.09 8.91 0.33
N THR A 34 -15.21 7.58 0.38
CA THR A 34 -16.50 6.91 0.62
C THR A 34 -17.11 7.35 1.96
N SER A 35 -16.31 7.39 3.03
CA SER A 35 -16.76 7.87 4.34
C SER A 35 -17.22 9.34 4.30
N ALA A 36 -16.46 10.21 3.63
CA ALA A 36 -16.86 11.61 3.46
C ALA A 36 -18.18 11.77 2.68
N GLN A 37 -18.41 10.95 1.65
CA GLN A 37 -19.65 10.92 0.88
C GLN A 37 -20.84 10.48 1.75
N GLN A 38 -20.65 9.49 2.62
CA GLN A 38 -21.68 9.05 3.57
C GLN A 38 -22.04 10.17 4.56
N THR A 39 -21.02 10.87 5.08
CA THR A 39 -21.21 12.03 5.97
C THR A 39 -21.98 13.14 5.27
N LEU A 40 -21.64 13.48 4.03
CA LEU A 40 -22.37 14.47 3.24
C LEU A 40 -23.82 14.05 3.00
N SER A 41 -24.06 12.78 2.68
CA SER A 41 -25.41 12.25 2.50
C SER A 41 -26.26 12.40 3.76
N SER A 42 -25.69 12.12 4.92
CA SER A 42 -26.38 12.27 6.21
C SER A 42 -26.64 13.75 6.54
N ALA A 43 -25.68 14.63 6.30
CA ALA A 43 -25.83 16.07 6.51
C ALA A 43 -26.88 16.66 5.58
N ARG A 44 -26.96 16.25 4.30
CA ARG A 44 -27.99 16.66 3.35
C ARG A 44 -29.38 16.21 3.78
N ARG A 45 -29.52 14.98 4.30
CA ARG A 45 -30.81 14.51 4.84
C ARG A 45 -31.25 15.33 6.05
N ALA A 46 -30.36 15.63 6.98
CA ALA A 46 -30.63 16.46 8.13
C ALA A 46 -31.12 17.88 7.70
N LEU A 47 -30.42 18.48 6.74
CA LEU A 47 -30.78 19.79 6.18
C LEU A 47 -32.14 19.74 5.50
N ALA A 48 -32.43 18.74 4.67
CA ALA A 48 -33.71 18.58 3.99
C ALA A 48 -34.85 18.40 4.99
N THR A 49 -34.65 17.60 6.05
CA THR A 49 -35.62 17.42 7.12
C THR A 49 -35.89 18.74 7.86
N SER A 50 -34.84 19.49 8.20
CA SER A 50 -34.99 20.80 8.84
C SER A 50 -35.78 21.78 7.97
N LEU A 51 -35.48 21.86 6.67
CA LEU A 51 -36.18 22.72 5.72
C LEU A 51 -37.65 22.28 5.50
N ALA A 52 -37.93 20.97 5.42
CA ALA A 52 -39.28 20.44 5.28
C ALA A 52 -40.15 20.75 6.51
N MET A 53 -39.60 20.63 7.73
CA MET A 53 -40.29 21.03 8.95
C MET A 53 -40.61 22.53 8.95
N GLN A 54 -39.69 23.35 8.50
CA GLN A 54 -39.87 24.78 8.39
C GLN A 54 -40.99 25.14 7.39
N TYR A 55 -40.97 24.51 6.21
CA TYR A 55 -42.01 24.73 5.21
C TYR A 55 -43.40 24.36 5.74
N LYS A 56 -43.54 23.20 6.36
CA LYS A 56 -44.82 22.76 6.97
C LYS A 56 -45.32 23.70 8.09
N SER A 57 -44.40 24.28 8.85
CA SER A 57 -44.73 25.21 9.96
C SER A 57 -44.87 26.68 9.51
N ALA A 58 -44.41 27.03 8.31
CA ALA A 58 -44.49 28.38 7.77
C ALA A 58 -45.87 28.72 7.14
N THR A 59 -46.72 27.68 6.92
CA THR A 59 -48.02 27.89 6.36
C THR A 59 -48.91 28.69 7.35
N PHE A 60 -49.04 29.98 7.10
CA PHE A 60 -50.01 30.93 7.68
C PHE A 60 -49.93 31.26 9.19
N GLY A 61 -49.12 30.61 10.02
CA GLY A 61 -49.27 30.75 11.47
C GLY A 61 -48.27 31.65 12.19
N ARG A 62 -47.03 31.84 11.65
CA ARG A 62 -45.94 32.44 12.46
C ARG A 62 -46.05 33.96 12.66
N THR A 63 -46.33 34.70 11.62
CA THR A 63 -46.47 36.14 11.72
C THR A 63 -47.74 36.55 12.48
N VAL A 64 -48.85 35.88 12.18
CA VAL A 64 -50.12 36.10 12.86
C VAL A 64 -50.03 35.71 14.35
N SER A 65 -49.37 34.60 14.69
CA SER A 65 -49.23 34.17 16.08
C SER A 65 -48.29 35.05 16.92
N LEU A 66 -47.32 35.73 16.30
CA LEU A 66 -46.48 36.72 16.99
C LEU A 66 -47.30 37.93 17.46
N PHE A 67 -48.19 38.43 16.58
CA PHE A 67 -49.08 39.56 16.89
C PHE A 67 -50.26 39.19 17.80
N ALA A 68 -50.59 37.89 17.89
CA ALA A 68 -51.67 37.38 18.77
C ALA A 68 -51.12 36.96 20.16
N SER A 69 -50.02 37.50 20.61
CA SER A 69 -49.45 37.18 21.92
C SER A 69 -50.25 37.84 23.03
N ALA A 70 -50.68 37.07 24.03
CA ALA A 70 -51.52 37.52 25.13
C ALA A 70 -50.77 38.41 26.16
N SER A 71 -49.44 38.44 26.13
CA SER A 71 -48.56 39.24 26.99
C SER A 71 -47.23 39.55 26.36
N GLY A 72 -46.54 40.60 26.80
CA GLY A 72 -45.16 40.93 26.38
C GLY A 72 -44.16 39.84 26.65
N GLN A 73 -44.32 39.07 27.72
CA GLN A 73 -43.45 37.95 28.07
C GLN A 73 -43.59 36.81 27.03
N SER A 74 -44.83 36.45 26.66
CA SER A 74 -45.06 35.42 25.65
C SER A 74 -44.54 35.80 24.25
N TYR A 75 -44.48 37.09 23.94
CA TYR A 75 -43.85 37.61 22.74
C TYR A 75 -42.30 37.39 22.77
N LEU A 76 -41.64 37.76 23.87
CA LEU A 76 -40.21 37.59 24.02
C LEU A 76 -39.78 36.11 23.97
N ASP A 77 -40.53 35.22 24.61
CA ASP A 77 -40.26 33.76 24.57
C ASP A 77 -40.37 33.19 23.16
N ARG A 78 -41.34 33.67 22.37
CA ARG A 78 -41.48 33.26 20.95
C ARG A 78 -40.33 33.80 20.08
N VAL A 79 -39.92 35.04 20.26
CA VAL A 79 -38.75 35.62 19.57
C VAL A 79 -37.49 34.84 19.91
N GLN A 80 -37.26 34.51 21.18
CA GLN A 80 -36.12 33.70 21.57
C GLN A 80 -36.15 32.30 20.91
N THR A 81 -37.31 31.65 20.86
CA THR A 81 -37.47 30.36 20.20
C THR A 81 -37.17 30.43 18.71
N LEU A 82 -37.63 31.48 18.03
CA LEU A 82 -37.34 31.70 16.61
C LEU A 82 -35.86 31.96 16.37
N ASN A 83 -35.20 32.72 17.24
CA ASN A 83 -33.74 32.96 17.16
C ASN A 83 -32.95 31.68 17.36
N ARG A 84 -33.31 30.81 18.33
CA ARG A 84 -32.69 29.51 18.54
C ARG A 84 -32.87 28.60 17.33
N LEU A 85 -34.08 28.61 16.73
CA LEU A 85 -34.36 27.83 15.53
C LEU A 85 -33.54 28.31 14.34
N ALA A 86 -33.43 29.61 14.13
CA ALA A 86 -32.60 30.20 13.08
C ALA A 86 -31.09 29.86 13.27
N ALA A 87 -30.57 29.95 14.50
CA ALA A 87 -29.20 29.56 14.83
C ALA A 87 -29.00 28.08 14.52
N HIS A 88 -29.88 27.19 14.96
CA HIS A 88 -29.77 25.76 14.68
C HIS A 88 -29.78 25.44 13.16
N GLN A 89 -30.61 26.15 12.39
CA GLN A 89 -30.59 25.98 10.93
C GLN A 89 -29.31 26.44 10.30
N GLY A 90 -28.71 27.51 10.81
CA GLY A 90 -27.35 27.96 10.40
C GLY A 90 -26.30 26.91 10.67
N GLU A 91 -26.31 26.27 11.84
CA GLU A 91 -25.40 25.19 12.19
C GLU A 91 -25.56 23.98 11.24
N VAL A 92 -26.77 23.50 10.99
CA VAL A 92 -27.03 22.39 10.07
C VAL A 92 -26.55 22.70 8.66
N ALA A 93 -26.77 23.94 8.19
CA ALA A 93 -26.30 24.38 6.88
C ALA A 93 -24.76 24.42 6.81
N GLN A 94 -24.09 24.91 7.87
CA GLN A 94 -22.63 24.91 7.97
C GLN A 94 -22.05 23.48 7.98
N VAL A 95 -22.68 22.55 8.72
CA VAL A 95 -22.25 21.14 8.72
C VAL A 95 -22.37 20.53 7.32
N ALA A 96 -23.45 20.80 6.60
CA ALA A 96 -23.62 20.31 5.23
C ALA A 96 -22.61 20.93 4.25
N ALA A 97 -22.30 22.21 4.38
CA ALA A 97 -21.29 22.89 3.58
C ALA A 97 -19.87 22.34 3.89
N GLY A 98 -19.54 22.16 5.17
CA GLY A 98 -18.28 21.55 5.60
C GLY A 98 -18.11 20.11 5.10
N ALA A 99 -19.19 19.30 5.16
CA ALA A 99 -19.18 17.95 4.61
C ALA A 99 -18.97 17.94 3.08
N ALA A 100 -19.56 18.88 2.35
CA ALA A 100 -19.35 19.04 0.91
C ALA A 100 -17.88 19.39 0.58
N ALA A 101 -17.30 20.32 1.32
CA ALA A 101 -15.88 20.67 1.17
C ALA A 101 -14.95 19.48 1.49
N ALA A 102 -15.27 18.69 2.53
CA ALA A 102 -14.53 17.49 2.89
C ALA A 102 -14.56 16.42 1.77
N VAL A 103 -15.69 16.25 1.09
CA VAL A 103 -15.80 15.35 -0.07
C VAL A 103 -14.88 15.81 -1.20
N GLN A 104 -14.87 17.11 -1.53
CA GLN A 104 -13.99 17.64 -2.58
C GLN A 104 -12.52 17.42 -2.24
N ALA A 105 -12.10 17.72 -1.00
CA ALA A 105 -10.72 17.49 -0.55
C ALA A 105 -10.34 16.00 -0.57
N SER A 106 -11.24 15.11 -0.13
CA SER A 106 -11.01 13.65 -0.15
C SER A 106 -10.95 13.11 -1.56
N ARG A 107 -11.76 13.63 -2.49
CA ARG A 107 -11.73 13.26 -3.91
C ARG A 107 -10.38 13.62 -4.55
N GLN A 108 -9.90 14.85 -4.32
CA GLN A 108 -8.58 15.25 -4.83
C GLN A 108 -7.45 14.37 -4.28
N ARG A 109 -7.47 14.08 -2.97
CA ARG A 109 -6.47 13.20 -2.35
C ARG A 109 -6.52 11.78 -2.94
N ALA A 110 -7.70 11.21 -3.14
CA ALA A 110 -7.87 9.90 -3.73
C ALA A 110 -7.35 9.86 -5.18
N GLN A 111 -7.70 10.84 -6.00
CA GLN A 111 -7.21 10.95 -7.38
C GLN A 111 -5.68 11.05 -7.44
N LEU A 112 -5.07 11.89 -6.60
CA LEU A 112 -3.62 12.03 -6.55
C LEU A 112 -2.94 10.74 -6.05
N ALA A 113 -3.53 10.03 -5.08
CA ALA A 113 -2.97 8.78 -4.57
C ALA A 113 -3.01 7.68 -5.64
N VAL A 114 -4.11 7.54 -6.37
CA VAL A 114 -4.25 6.59 -7.48
C VAL A 114 -3.24 6.93 -8.58
N ALA A 115 -3.19 8.18 -9.04
CA ALA A 115 -2.25 8.60 -10.09
C ALA A 115 -0.78 8.33 -9.71
N ARG A 116 -0.42 8.52 -8.44
CA ARG A 116 0.93 8.19 -7.95
C ARG A 116 1.20 6.67 -7.95
N ALA A 117 0.21 5.86 -7.58
CA ALA A 117 0.35 4.40 -7.62
C ALA A 117 0.52 3.90 -9.06
N ASP A 118 -0.27 4.41 -9.99
CA ASP A 118 -0.19 4.05 -11.42
C ASP A 118 1.14 4.47 -12.05
N ALA A 119 1.62 5.69 -11.75
CA ALA A 119 2.92 6.15 -12.23
C ALA A 119 4.08 5.28 -11.71
N ARG A 120 4.04 4.86 -10.44
CA ARG A 120 5.05 3.94 -9.87
C ARG A 120 4.98 2.56 -10.50
N LYS A 121 3.77 2.02 -10.72
CA LYS A 121 3.57 0.77 -11.47
C LYS A 121 4.20 0.82 -12.86
N ALA A 122 3.91 1.87 -13.62
CA ALA A 122 4.46 2.05 -14.96
C ALA A 122 5.99 2.11 -14.94
N ALA A 123 6.59 2.84 -13.99
CA ALA A 123 8.03 2.91 -13.83
C ALA A 123 8.65 1.54 -13.51
N VAL A 124 8.04 0.74 -12.62
CA VAL A 124 8.49 -0.62 -12.32
C VAL A 124 8.41 -1.52 -13.55
N GLN A 125 7.35 -1.44 -14.34
CA GLN A 125 7.21 -2.22 -15.57
C GLN A 125 8.29 -1.88 -16.59
N GLN A 126 8.62 -0.60 -16.76
CA GLN A 126 9.71 -0.17 -17.63
C GLN A 126 11.07 -0.69 -17.16
N GLN A 127 11.36 -0.60 -15.87
CA GLN A 127 12.60 -1.13 -15.29
C GLN A 127 12.70 -2.65 -15.47
N ARG A 128 11.60 -3.39 -15.25
CA ARG A 128 11.54 -4.83 -15.51
C ARG A 128 11.84 -5.18 -16.97
N ALA A 129 11.23 -4.48 -17.90
CA ALA A 129 11.46 -4.70 -19.33
C ALA A 129 12.93 -4.42 -19.73
N ALA A 130 13.51 -3.34 -19.22
CA ALA A 130 14.92 -3.01 -19.44
C ALA A 130 15.85 -4.08 -18.86
N LEU A 131 15.58 -4.56 -17.66
CA LEU A 131 16.37 -5.62 -17.02
C LEU A 131 16.26 -6.94 -17.79
N GLN A 132 15.07 -7.35 -18.19
CA GLN A 132 14.87 -8.56 -18.99
C GLN A 132 15.61 -8.47 -20.35
N SER A 133 15.61 -7.30 -20.98
CA SER A 133 16.38 -7.08 -22.22
C SER A 133 17.88 -7.27 -21.98
N ARG A 134 18.43 -6.73 -20.87
CA ARG A 134 19.82 -6.93 -20.48
C ARG A 134 20.15 -8.39 -20.20
N ILE A 135 19.29 -9.09 -19.46
CA ILE A 135 19.45 -10.52 -19.17
C ILE A 135 19.52 -11.32 -20.46
N ARG A 136 18.59 -11.11 -21.40
CA ARG A 136 18.61 -11.79 -22.72
C ARG A 136 19.91 -11.51 -23.49
N LYS A 137 20.40 -10.27 -23.46
CA LYS A 137 21.67 -9.91 -24.11
C LYS A 137 22.85 -10.66 -23.47
N TYR A 138 22.89 -10.76 -22.16
CA TYR A 138 23.95 -11.51 -21.47
C TYR A 138 23.85 -13.02 -21.76
N GLN A 139 22.66 -13.58 -21.73
CA GLN A 139 22.43 -15.00 -22.07
C GLN A 139 22.91 -15.31 -23.50
N SER A 140 22.59 -14.44 -24.48
CA SER A 140 23.08 -14.61 -25.85
C SER A 140 24.60 -14.51 -25.93
N THR A 141 25.21 -13.58 -25.20
CA THR A 141 26.68 -13.47 -25.14
C THR A 141 27.31 -14.70 -24.51
N LEU A 142 26.74 -15.20 -23.41
CA LEU A 142 27.23 -16.41 -22.74
C LEU A 142 27.09 -17.67 -23.63
N ALA A 143 26.05 -17.74 -24.44
CA ALA A 143 25.87 -18.83 -25.38
C ALA A 143 26.97 -18.90 -26.44
N THR A 144 27.60 -17.76 -26.77
CA THR A 144 28.72 -17.71 -27.73
C THR A 144 30.09 -18.03 -27.10
N LEU A 145 30.19 -18.08 -25.76
CA LEU A 145 31.46 -18.39 -25.09
C LEU A 145 31.77 -19.89 -25.11
N THR A 146 33.06 -20.22 -25.13
CA THR A 146 33.51 -21.60 -24.95
C THR A 146 33.19 -22.11 -23.53
N ALA A 147 33.21 -23.44 -23.36
CA ALA A 147 32.94 -24.04 -22.05
C ALA A 147 33.92 -23.53 -20.97
N SER A 148 35.20 -23.38 -21.31
CA SER A 148 36.24 -22.86 -20.39
C SER A 148 35.99 -21.37 -20.03
N ALA A 149 35.61 -20.54 -20.98
CA ALA A 149 35.26 -19.14 -20.71
C ALA A 149 34.00 -19.00 -19.86
N ARG A 150 33.02 -19.87 -20.06
CA ARG A 150 31.81 -19.93 -19.19
C ARG A 150 32.16 -20.33 -17.76
N SER A 151 32.99 -21.34 -17.58
CA SER A 151 33.46 -21.78 -16.28
C SER A 151 34.24 -20.67 -15.52
N ALA A 152 35.07 -19.91 -16.22
CA ALA A 152 35.77 -18.75 -15.65
C ALA A 152 34.83 -17.60 -15.27
N TYR A 153 33.72 -17.42 -16.00
CA TYR A 153 32.71 -16.36 -15.72
C TYR A 153 31.82 -16.67 -14.49
N TYR A 154 31.38 -17.90 -14.36
CA TYR A 154 30.58 -18.34 -13.22
C TYR A 154 31.39 -18.64 -11.95
N GLY A 155 32.72 -18.64 -12.06
CA GLY A 155 33.62 -19.12 -11.02
C GLY A 155 33.57 -20.64 -10.89
N SER A 156 34.45 -21.19 -10.07
CA SER A 156 34.49 -22.65 -9.78
C SER A 156 33.42 -23.10 -8.77
N SER A 157 32.33 -22.37 -8.65
CA SER A 157 31.30 -22.59 -7.63
C SER A 157 30.29 -23.70 -7.95
N ASN A 158 30.72 -24.75 -8.65
CA ASN A 158 30.02 -26.03 -8.58
C ASN A 158 30.49 -26.74 -7.30
N ALA A 159 30.04 -26.21 -6.13
CA ALA A 159 30.23 -26.93 -4.90
C ALA A 159 29.62 -28.32 -5.03
N THR A 160 30.45 -29.35 -4.80
CA THR A 160 29.98 -30.72 -4.83
C THR A 160 28.97 -30.98 -3.69
N PRO A 161 28.08 -31.95 -3.79
CA PRO A 161 27.22 -32.30 -2.69
C PRO A 161 27.94 -32.58 -1.37
N ALA A 162 29.19 -33.07 -1.45
CA ALA A 162 30.07 -33.30 -0.29
C ALA A 162 30.52 -31.98 0.35
N GLU A 163 30.94 -30.99 -0.43
CA GLU A 163 31.30 -29.64 0.07
C GLU A 163 30.13 -28.90 0.69
N ILE A 164 28.93 -29.03 0.09
CA ILE A 164 27.68 -28.49 0.62
C ILE A 164 27.33 -29.14 1.96
N SER A 165 27.48 -30.48 2.06
CA SER A 165 27.23 -31.23 3.30
C SER A 165 28.22 -30.86 4.40
N LEU A 166 29.51 -30.68 4.06
CA LEU A 166 30.55 -30.26 5.01
C LEU A 166 30.31 -28.84 5.51
N ALA A 167 29.96 -27.91 4.62
CA ALA A 167 29.57 -26.56 4.99
C ALA A 167 28.34 -26.58 5.92
N ALA A 168 27.27 -27.32 5.59
CA ALA A 168 26.10 -27.47 6.42
C ALA A 168 26.38 -27.96 7.83
N SER A 169 27.30 -28.90 7.99
CA SER A 169 27.70 -29.44 9.31
C SER A 169 28.51 -28.44 10.15
N SER A 170 29.29 -27.57 9.53
CA SER A 170 30.07 -26.55 10.23
C SER A 170 29.22 -25.37 10.76
N TYR A 171 28.08 -25.08 10.15
CA TYR A 171 27.18 -24.01 10.58
C TYR A 171 26.25 -24.38 11.76
N THR A 172 26.25 -25.64 12.20
CA THR A 172 25.35 -26.09 13.30
C THR A 172 25.94 -25.85 14.70
N ILE A 173 27.19 -25.47 14.81
CA ILE A 173 27.84 -25.23 16.11
C ILE A 173 27.49 -23.85 16.60
N GLY A 174 26.60 -23.79 17.61
CA GLY A 174 26.12 -22.53 18.22
C GLY A 174 24.95 -21.87 17.49
N ALA A 175 24.43 -22.47 16.43
CA ALA A 175 23.27 -21.96 15.71
C ALA A 175 21.97 -22.24 16.45
N SER A 176 21.00 -21.31 16.37
CA SER A 176 19.66 -21.53 16.88
C SER A 176 18.91 -22.57 16.02
N GLN A 177 17.81 -23.10 16.55
CA GLN A 177 16.94 -23.99 15.78
C GLN A 177 16.41 -23.32 14.50
N ALA A 178 16.14 -22.03 14.56
CA ALA A 178 15.70 -21.25 13.40
C ALA A 178 16.77 -21.16 12.31
N ASP A 179 18.03 -20.91 12.69
CA ASP A 179 19.17 -20.88 11.75
C ASP A 179 19.32 -22.22 11.03
N ILE A 180 19.22 -23.32 11.78
CA ILE A 180 19.34 -24.68 11.24
C ILE A 180 18.22 -24.95 10.21
N ILE A 181 16.99 -24.59 10.52
CA ILE A 181 15.85 -24.75 9.61
C ILE A 181 16.05 -23.90 8.36
N ALA A 182 16.43 -22.62 8.51
CA ALA A 182 16.65 -21.72 7.40
C ALA A 182 17.74 -22.22 6.44
N VAL A 183 18.89 -22.64 6.98
CA VAL A 183 20.00 -23.18 6.20
C VAL A 183 19.62 -24.49 5.50
N ARG A 184 18.95 -25.42 6.18
CA ARG A 184 18.50 -26.67 5.58
C ARG A 184 17.52 -26.45 4.46
N THR A 185 16.58 -25.52 4.64
CA THR A 185 15.59 -25.15 3.61
C THR A 185 16.28 -24.56 2.38
N ALA A 186 17.26 -23.67 2.58
CA ALA A 186 18.04 -23.09 1.50
C ALA A 186 18.88 -24.16 0.75
N LEU A 187 19.52 -25.05 1.47
CA LEU A 187 20.32 -26.14 0.88
C LEU A 187 19.46 -27.13 0.08
N ALA A 188 18.20 -27.36 0.48
CA ALA A 188 17.27 -28.20 -0.28
C ALA A 188 16.91 -27.59 -1.66
N GLN A 189 17.27 -26.33 -1.93
CA GLN A 189 17.04 -25.67 -3.22
C GLN A 189 18.24 -25.79 -4.17
N VAL A 190 19.33 -26.41 -3.75
CA VAL A 190 20.52 -26.58 -4.59
C VAL A 190 20.16 -27.30 -5.90
N GLY A 191 20.69 -26.79 -7.01
CA GLY A 191 20.41 -27.27 -8.37
C GLY A 191 19.26 -26.55 -9.08
N LYS A 192 18.47 -25.75 -8.36
CA LYS A 192 17.45 -24.89 -8.99
C LYS A 192 18.09 -23.67 -9.63
N PRO A 193 17.55 -23.20 -10.77
CA PRO A 193 18.13 -22.08 -11.48
C PRO A 193 18.00 -20.77 -10.70
N TYR A 194 18.97 -19.90 -10.86
CA TYR A 194 18.86 -18.52 -10.45
C TYR A 194 17.96 -17.76 -11.44
N VAL A 195 16.85 -17.24 -10.96
CA VAL A 195 15.98 -16.36 -11.72
C VAL A 195 15.74 -15.11 -10.89
N TRP A 196 16.04 -13.96 -11.47
CA TRP A 196 15.90 -12.69 -10.81
C TRP A 196 14.44 -12.43 -10.37
N ALA A 197 14.26 -11.89 -9.15
CA ALA A 197 12.97 -11.67 -8.48
C ALA A 197 12.13 -12.94 -8.24
N ALA A 198 12.74 -14.12 -8.29
CA ALA A 198 12.08 -15.38 -7.97
C ALA A 198 12.30 -15.76 -6.50
N ALA A 199 11.23 -16.25 -5.86
CA ALA A 199 11.22 -16.74 -4.49
C ALA A 199 10.63 -18.18 -4.41
N GLY A 200 10.97 -19.01 -5.41
CA GLY A 200 10.54 -20.41 -5.49
C GLY A 200 9.16 -20.62 -6.13
N PRO A 201 8.71 -21.89 -6.21
CA PRO A 201 9.44 -23.09 -5.81
C PRO A 201 10.50 -23.55 -6.80
N ASP A 202 10.42 -23.13 -8.09
CA ASP A 202 11.25 -23.71 -9.17
C ASP A 202 12.56 -22.93 -9.43
N ALA A 203 12.64 -21.71 -8.95
CA ALA A 203 13.78 -20.82 -9.14
C ALA A 203 13.88 -19.80 -7.99
N PHE A 204 15.06 -19.26 -7.76
CA PHE A 204 15.30 -18.29 -6.70
C PHE A 204 16.27 -17.20 -7.15
N ASP A 205 16.11 -15.97 -6.61
CA ASP A 205 17.21 -15.03 -6.49
C ASP A 205 17.83 -15.09 -5.08
N CYS A 206 18.87 -14.31 -4.82
CA CYS A 206 19.60 -14.34 -3.54
C CYS A 206 18.69 -14.00 -2.34
N SER A 207 17.92 -12.93 -2.44
CA SER A 207 17.03 -12.48 -1.37
C SER A 207 15.78 -13.35 -1.26
N GLY A 208 15.29 -13.90 -2.36
CA GLY A 208 14.18 -14.84 -2.39
C GLY A 208 14.54 -16.17 -1.72
N LEU A 209 15.73 -16.70 -1.97
CA LEU A 209 16.22 -17.89 -1.31
C LEU A 209 16.36 -17.68 0.21
N THR A 210 16.95 -16.56 0.62
CA THR A 210 17.08 -16.19 2.03
C THR A 210 15.71 -16.04 2.69
N MET A 211 14.77 -15.33 2.04
CA MET A 211 13.41 -15.13 2.53
C MET A 211 12.69 -16.47 2.77
N VAL A 212 12.74 -17.37 1.80
CA VAL A 212 12.06 -18.68 1.91
C VAL A 212 12.73 -19.56 2.97
N GLY A 213 14.05 -19.51 3.09
CA GLY A 213 14.77 -20.21 4.15
C GLY A 213 14.30 -19.78 5.55
N TRP A 214 14.25 -18.51 5.82
CA TRP A 214 13.82 -17.95 7.09
C TRP A 214 12.30 -18.08 7.33
N GLN A 215 11.49 -18.00 6.27
CA GLN A 215 10.06 -18.24 6.36
C GLN A 215 9.75 -19.64 6.88
N ALA A 216 10.50 -20.65 6.45
CA ALA A 216 10.37 -22.01 6.97
C ALA A 216 10.71 -22.11 8.47
N ALA A 217 11.54 -21.22 8.97
CA ALA A 217 11.88 -21.07 10.39
C ALA A 217 10.90 -20.16 11.16
N GLY A 218 9.82 -19.68 10.53
CA GLY A 218 8.81 -18.82 11.14
C GLY A 218 9.17 -17.32 11.13
N VAL A 219 10.27 -16.91 10.50
CA VAL A 219 10.72 -15.51 10.41
C VAL A 219 10.33 -14.93 9.06
N GLN A 220 9.60 -13.80 9.08
CA GLN A 220 9.19 -13.10 7.85
C GLN A 220 10.24 -12.07 7.46
N LEU A 221 10.92 -12.28 6.35
CA LEU A 221 11.87 -11.34 5.78
C LEU A 221 11.29 -10.67 4.53
N PRO A 222 11.65 -9.41 4.25
CA PRO A 222 11.31 -8.78 2.97
C PRO A 222 12.09 -9.44 1.82
N HIS A 223 11.52 -9.46 0.61
CA HIS A 223 12.23 -9.91 -0.60
C HIS A 223 13.15 -8.78 -1.12
N LEU A 224 14.11 -8.39 -0.29
CA LEU A 224 15.03 -7.29 -0.52
C LEU A 224 16.29 -7.50 0.33
N ALA A 225 17.46 -7.71 -0.28
CA ALA A 225 18.69 -8.05 0.45
C ALA A 225 19.11 -6.95 1.45
N SER A 226 19.04 -5.67 1.07
CA SER A 226 19.31 -4.56 1.99
C SER A 226 18.33 -4.49 3.17
N GLY A 227 17.05 -4.86 2.94
CA GLY A 227 16.05 -4.97 3.99
C GLY A 227 16.31 -6.14 4.94
N GLN A 228 16.80 -7.26 4.42
CA GLN A 228 17.17 -8.45 5.22
C GLN A 228 18.40 -8.19 6.09
N GLN A 229 19.38 -7.43 5.56
CA GLN A 229 20.60 -7.08 6.30
C GLN A 229 20.33 -6.14 7.49
N SER A 230 19.26 -5.41 7.49
CA SER A 230 18.92 -4.41 8.51
C SER A 230 18.05 -4.97 9.65
N MET A 231 17.68 -6.22 9.58
CA MET A 231 16.89 -6.95 10.60
C MET A 231 17.77 -7.82 11.49
#